data_ae2bbe7625226a1c7f86dbad5a29bf1e
#
_entry.id   ae2bbe7625226a1c7f86dbad5a29bf1e
#
_cell.length_a   1.000
_cell.length_b   1.000
_cell.length_c   1.000
_cell.angle_alpha   90.00
_cell.angle_beta   90.00
_cell.angle_gamma   90.00
#
_symmetry.space_group_name_H-M   'P 1'
#
loop_
_entity.id
_entity.type
_entity.pdbx_description
1 polymer ?
#
loop_
_entity_poly.entity_id
_entity_poly.type
_entity_poly.pdbx_seq_one_letter_code
_entity_poly.pdbx_strand_id
1 'polypeptide(L)'
;MVMSLFHSVSDLIGHTPLLQLHKLDTGPCSLFLKLENQNPGGSIKDRVALSMINEAERQGKLAPGGTIIEATAGNTGLGLALIAAQKNYRLILVVPDKMSREKIFHLRALGATVLLTRSDVNKGHPAYYQDYARRLADETPGAFYIDQFNNDANPLAHATSTAPELYQQLEGDIDAIVVGVGSGGTLGGLQAWF
;
A
#
# COMPACT_ATOMS: atom_id res chain seq x y z
N MET A 1 21.31 22.05 6.14
CA MET A 1 20.12 21.18 5.94
C MET A 1 19.14 21.97 5.08
N VAL A 2 18.95 21.60 3.82
CA VAL A 2 17.96 22.26 2.94
C VAL A 2 16.60 21.75 3.40
N MET A 3 15.75 22.63 3.89
CA MET A 3 14.36 22.28 4.19
C MET A 3 13.65 22.02 2.84
N SER A 4 13.29 20.79 2.58
CA SER A 4 12.54 20.42 1.37
C SER A 4 11.09 20.91 1.54
N LEU A 5 10.59 21.68 0.58
CA LEU A 5 9.18 22.05 0.50
C LEU A 5 8.46 20.97 -0.32
N PHE A 6 7.45 20.36 0.26
CA PHE A 6 6.60 19.38 -0.40
C PHE A 6 5.27 20.05 -0.80
N HIS A 7 4.73 19.71 -1.95
CA HIS A 7 3.50 20.30 -2.50
C HIS A 7 2.29 19.38 -2.38
N SER A 8 2.53 18.11 -2.08
CA SER A 8 1.47 17.12 -1.92
C SER A 8 1.83 16.07 -0.86
N VAL A 9 0.82 15.39 -0.34
CA VAL A 9 1.04 14.29 0.62
C VAL A 9 1.79 13.12 -0.04
N SER A 10 1.58 12.87 -1.33
CA SER A 10 2.31 11.84 -2.06
C SER A 10 3.81 12.09 -2.15
N ASP A 11 4.25 13.36 -2.09
CA ASP A 11 5.68 13.72 -2.10
C ASP A 11 6.40 13.31 -0.80
N LEU A 12 5.63 13.03 0.26
CA LEU A 12 6.14 12.56 1.55
C LEU A 12 6.29 11.03 1.62
N ILE A 13 5.80 10.32 0.61
CA ILE A 13 5.85 8.85 0.58
C ILE A 13 7.24 8.40 0.16
N GLY A 14 7.80 7.46 0.92
CA GLY A 14 9.15 6.99 0.71
C GLY A 14 10.19 7.83 1.45
N HIS A 15 11.45 7.69 1.03
CA HIS A 15 12.60 8.34 1.70
C HIS A 15 12.59 8.18 3.22
N THR A 16 12.07 7.05 3.68
CA THR A 16 11.92 6.76 5.11
C THR A 16 13.29 6.58 5.78
N PRO A 17 13.42 6.97 7.05
CA PRO A 17 14.67 6.79 7.79
C PRO A 17 15.06 5.31 7.92
N LEU A 18 16.36 5.10 8.03
CA LEU A 18 16.96 3.83 8.45
C LEU A 18 17.57 4.02 9.84
N LEU A 19 17.16 3.21 10.80
CA LEU A 19 17.60 3.30 12.20
C LEU A 19 18.50 2.11 12.54
N GLN A 20 19.76 2.35 12.93
CA GLN A 20 20.63 1.32 13.48
C GLN A 20 20.26 1.04 14.95
N LEU A 21 20.15 -0.23 15.29
CA LEU A 21 19.87 -0.69 16.64
C LEU A 21 21.18 -1.07 17.36
N HIS A 22 21.39 -0.46 18.53
CA HIS A 22 22.62 -0.66 19.33
C HIS A 22 22.38 -1.39 20.66
N LYS A 23 21.11 -1.55 21.08
CA LYS A 23 20.77 -2.12 22.39
C LYS A 23 20.41 -3.60 22.37
N LEU A 24 20.28 -4.17 21.19
CA LEU A 24 20.03 -5.60 21.02
C LEU A 24 21.37 -6.32 20.82
N ASP A 25 21.51 -7.48 21.45
CA ASP A 25 22.62 -8.37 21.14
C ASP A 25 22.35 -9.05 19.78
N THR A 26 23.08 -8.59 18.78
CA THR A 26 23.03 -9.10 17.41
C THR A 26 24.26 -9.90 17.05
N GLY A 27 25.10 -10.22 18.04
CA GLY A 27 26.43 -10.81 17.77
C GLY A 27 27.30 -9.88 16.91
N PRO A 28 27.96 -10.39 15.88
CA PRO A 28 28.81 -9.58 14.99
C PRO A 28 28.03 -8.75 13.96
N CYS A 29 26.67 -8.88 13.91
CA CYS A 29 25.87 -8.25 12.85
C CYS A 29 25.41 -6.84 13.25
N SER A 30 25.42 -5.92 12.31
CA SER A 30 24.72 -4.65 12.42
C SER A 30 23.24 -4.83 12.02
N LEU A 31 22.33 -4.41 12.88
CA LEU A 31 20.89 -4.50 12.63
C LEU A 31 20.29 -3.12 12.38
N PHE A 32 19.56 -3.00 11.29
CA PHE A 32 18.88 -1.78 10.87
C PHE A 32 17.38 -1.98 10.73
N LEU A 33 16.60 -0.95 11.06
CA LEU A 33 15.17 -0.89 10.81
C LEU A 33 14.85 0.19 9.77
N LYS A 34 14.25 -0.20 8.66
CA LYS A 34 13.64 0.74 7.70
C LYS A 34 12.29 1.18 8.25
N LEU A 35 12.18 2.45 8.65
CA LEU A 35 11.03 2.98 9.41
C LEU A 35 9.86 3.33 8.49
N GLU A 36 9.22 2.31 7.90
CA GLU A 36 8.10 2.48 6.98
C GLU A 36 6.82 3.04 7.64
N ASN A 37 6.75 3.06 8.96
CA ASN A 37 5.72 3.78 9.72
C ASN A 37 5.83 5.31 9.64
N GLN A 38 6.91 5.84 9.08
CA GLN A 38 7.11 7.26 8.84
C GLN A 38 6.48 7.74 7.52
N ASN A 39 5.97 6.83 6.67
CA ASN A 39 5.11 7.25 5.57
C ASN A 39 3.86 7.96 6.09
N PRO A 40 3.26 8.92 5.36
CA PRO A 40 2.14 9.73 5.84
C PRO A 40 0.88 8.95 6.26
N GLY A 41 0.59 7.82 5.64
CA GLY A 41 -0.47 6.89 6.05
C GLY A 41 -0.02 5.86 7.07
N GLY A 42 1.22 5.94 7.56
CA GLY A 42 1.75 5.15 8.66
C GLY A 42 2.25 3.76 8.29
N SER A 43 2.47 3.45 7.02
CA SER A 43 2.97 2.14 6.63
C SER A 43 3.63 2.09 5.24
N ILE A 44 4.32 0.99 4.97
CA ILE A 44 4.90 0.66 3.66
C ILE A 44 3.83 0.61 2.53
N LYS A 45 2.55 0.47 2.87
CA LYS A 45 1.47 0.37 1.88
C LYS A 45 1.14 1.68 1.19
N ASP A 46 1.61 2.80 1.70
CA ASP A 46 1.49 4.09 1.02
C ASP A 46 2.25 4.06 -0.31
N ARG A 47 3.46 3.46 -0.33
CA ARG A 47 4.23 3.25 -1.56
C ARG A 47 3.48 2.40 -2.57
N VAL A 48 2.88 1.31 -2.10
CA VAL A 48 2.11 0.38 -2.92
C VAL A 48 0.87 1.06 -3.50
N ALA A 49 0.12 1.80 -2.68
CA ALA A 49 -1.07 2.53 -3.10
C ALA A 49 -0.74 3.58 -4.16
N LEU A 50 0.31 4.38 -3.94
CA LEU A 50 0.77 5.38 -4.90
C LEU A 50 1.18 4.75 -6.23
N SER A 51 1.96 3.68 -6.19
CA SER A 51 2.42 2.97 -7.39
C SER A 51 1.26 2.39 -8.19
N MET A 52 0.32 1.70 -7.54
CA MET A 52 -0.81 1.07 -8.21
C MET A 52 -1.75 2.10 -8.86
N ILE A 53 -2.00 3.24 -8.19
CA ILE A 53 -2.83 4.31 -8.75
C ILE A 53 -2.12 4.98 -9.93
N ASN A 54 -0.84 5.35 -9.77
CA ASN A 54 -0.07 5.98 -10.84
C ASN A 54 0.03 5.09 -12.09
N GLU A 55 0.22 3.78 -11.90
CA GLU A 55 0.31 2.84 -13.00
C GLU A 55 -1.05 2.66 -13.71
N ALA A 56 -2.15 2.64 -12.95
CA ALA A 56 -3.50 2.60 -13.52
C ALA A 56 -3.81 3.86 -14.36
N GLU A 57 -3.38 5.04 -13.88
CA GLU A 57 -3.48 6.30 -14.64
C GLU A 57 -2.64 6.23 -15.92
N ARG A 58 -1.37 5.82 -15.82
CA ARG A 58 -0.45 5.70 -16.94
C ARG A 58 -0.96 4.74 -18.03
N GLN A 59 -1.62 3.65 -17.62
CA GLN A 59 -2.22 2.67 -18.52
C GLN A 59 -3.60 3.11 -19.07
N GLY A 60 -4.14 4.24 -18.65
CA GLY A 60 -5.48 4.70 -19.02
C GLY A 60 -6.62 3.86 -18.44
N LYS A 61 -6.33 3.00 -17.45
CA LYS A 61 -7.33 2.16 -16.76
C LYS A 61 -8.13 2.92 -15.72
N LEU A 62 -7.59 4.00 -15.21
CA LEU A 62 -8.23 4.89 -14.24
C LEU A 62 -8.29 6.31 -14.81
N ALA A 63 -9.49 6.76 -15.15
CA ALA A 63 -9.72 8.12 -15.65
C ALA A 63 -9.78 9.13 -14.49
N PRO A 64 -9.43 10.41 -14.70
CA PRO A 64 -9.57 11.46 -13.69
C PRO A 64 -10.98 11.49 -13.08
N GLY A 65 -11.08 11.55 -11.75
CA GLY A 65 -12.34 11.51 -11.02
C GLY A 65 -13.04 10.14 -11.02
N GLY A 66 -12.39 9.12 -11.54
CA GLY A 66 -12.88 7.73 -11.59
C GLY A 66 -13.11 7.11 -10.21
N THR A 67 -13.55 5.87 -10.21
CA THR A 67 -13.82 5.11 -8.98
C THR A 67 -12.78 4.00 -8.80
N ILE A 68 -12.13 3.96 -7.66
CA ILE A 68 -11.23 2.90 -7.25
C ILE A 68 -12.00 1.95 -6.34
N ILE A 69 -11.86 0.65 -6.57
CA ILE A 69 -12.44 -0.39 -5.72
C ILE A 69 -11.33 -1.35 -5.24
N GLU A 70 -11.35 -1.69 -3.95
CA GLU A 70 -10.40 -2.67 -3.38
C GLU A 70 -11.06 -3.42 -2.22
N ALA A 71 -10.58 -4.64 -2.01
CA ALA A 71 -11.01 -5.55 -0.94
C ALA A 71 -10.01 -5.53 0.21
N THR A 72 -10.10 -4.56 1.11
CA THR A 72 -9.17 -4.43 2.24
C THR A 72 -9.68 -3.52 3.33
N ALA A 73 -9.39 -3.86 4.58
CA ALA A 73 -9.54 -2.97 5.74
C ALA A 73 -8.19 -2.69 6.42
N GLY A 74 -7.11 -3.10 5.80
CA GLY A 74 -5.75 -2.93 6.34
C GLY A 74 -5.06 -1.68 5.82
N ASN A 75 -3.74 -1.66 5.96
CA ASN A 75 -2.90 -0.53 5.59
C ASN A 75 -2.98 -0.19 4.09
N THR A 76 -3.26 -1.16 3.22
CA THR A 76 -3.48 -0.87 1.80
C THR A 76 -4.69 0.04 1.60
N GLY A 77 -5.78 -0.20 2.33
CA GLY A 77 -6.97 0.66 2.30
C GLY A 77 -6.67 2.08 2.78
N LEU A 78 -5.85 2.24 3.82
CA LEU A 78 -5.43 3.56 4.32
C LEU A 78 -4.58 4.30 3.28
N GLY A 79 -3.58 3.64 2.70
CA GLY A 79 -2.76 4.23 1.64
C GLY A 79 -3.59 4.63 0.41
N LEU A 80 -4.51 3.75 -0.03
CA LEU A 80 -5.43 4.07 -1.13
C LEU A 80 -6.33 5.26 -0.80
N ALA A 81 -6.87 5.34 0.43
CA ALA A 81 -7.74 6.45 0.85
C ALA A 81 -6.99 7.78 0.84
N LEU A 82 -5.74 7.79 1.32
CA LEU A 82 -4.88 8.96 1.31
C LEU A 82 -4.66 9.50 -0.12
N ILE A 83 -4.26 8.61 -1.04
CA ILE A 83 -3.95 9.01 -2.43
C ILE A 83 -5.22 9.33 -3.21
N ALA A 84 -6.31 8.56 -3.01
CA ALA A 84 -7.58 8.82 -3.66
C ALA A 84 -8.15 10.20 -3.28
N ALA A 85 -8.09 10.56 -1.98
CA ALA A 85 -8.51 11.88 -1.51
C ALA A 85 -7.68 13.00 -2.14
N GLN A 86 -6.35 12.86 -2.19
CA GLN A 86 -5.45 13.84 -2.79
C GLN A 86 -5.71 14.03 -4.30
N LYS A 87 -5.95 12.93 -5.03
CA LYS A 87 -6.12 12.93 -6.50
C LYS A 87 -7.59 13.09 -6.94
N ASN A 88 -8.51 13.31 -6.00
CA ASN A 88 -9.95 13.44 -6.25
C ASN A 88 -10.60 12.19 -6.89
N TYR A 89 -10.16 11.00 -6.50
CA TYR A 89 -10.81 9.75 -6.86
C TYR A 89 -11.88 9.36 -5.85
N ARG A 90 -12.95 8.71 -6.31
CA ARG A 90 -13.88 8.01 -5.43
C ARG A 90 -13.25 6.68 -5.03
N LEU A 91 -13.28 6.36 -3.75
CA LEU A 91 -12.77 5.09 -3.24
C LEU A 91 -13.88 4.30 -2.56
N ILE A 92 -14.05 3.05 -2.99
CA ILE A 92 -14.96 2.08 -2.36
C ILE A 92 -14.12 0.92 -1.84
N LEU A 93 -14.22 0.65 -0.55
CA LEU A 93 -13.51 -0.46 0.11
C LEU A 93 -14.52 -1.50 0.57
N VAL A 94 -14.34 -2.75 0.12
CA VAL A 94 -15.11 -3.89 0.58
C VAL A 94 -14.37 -4.54 1.75
N VAL A 95 -15.01 -4.57 2.91
CA VAL A 95 -14.40 -4.88 4.20
C VAL A 95 -15.18 -5.98 4.90
N PRO A 96 -14.54 -7.06 5.39
CA PRO A 96 -15.22 -8.06 6.21
C PRO A 96 -15.75 -7.46 7.51
N ASP A 97 -16.96 -7.84 7.92
CA ASP A 97 -17.68 -7.30 9.09
C ASP A 97 -16.99 -7.55 10.44
N LYS A 98 -16.06 -8.51 10.51
CA LYS A 98 -15.22 -8.77 11.69
C LYS A 98 -14.14 -7.72 11.97
N MET A 99 -13.94 -6.77 11.04
CA MET A 99 -12.91 -5.76 11.20
C MET A 99 -13.27 -4.75 12.28
N SER A 100 -12.25 -4.20 12.98
CA SER A 100 -12.48 -3.27 14.07
C SER A 100 -13.19 -2.00 13.59
N ARG A 101 -14.12 -1.49 14.42
CA ARG A 101 -14.85 -0.25 14.14
C ARG A 101 -13.92 0.94 13.95
N GLU A 102 -12.81 0.97 14.67
CA GLU A 102 -11.80 2.01 14.58
C GLU A 102 -11.18 2.08 13.17
N LYS A 103 -10.77 0.93 12.59
CA LYS A 103 -10.27 0.87 11.22
C LYS A 103 -11.29 1.34 10.20
N ILE A 104 -12.54 0.91 10.35
CA ILE A 104 -13.64 1.35 9.47
C ILE A 104 -13.84 2.86 9.59
N PHE A 105 -13.80 3.40 10.82
CA PHE A 105 -13.92 4.84 11.07
C PHE A 105 -12.78 5.62 10.38
N HIS A 106 -11.53 5.19 10.50
CA HIS A 106 -10.39 5.85 9.86
C HIS A 106 -10.52 5.88 8.34
N LEU A 107 -10.94 4.77 7.71
CA LEU A 107 -11.15 4.73 6.26
C LEU A 107 -12.24 5.72 5.82
N ARG A 108 -13.36 5.79 6.56
CA ARG A 108 -14.44 6.74 6.28
C ARG A 108 -14.03 8.19 6.51
N ALA A 109 -13.24 8.47 7.54
CA ALA A 109 -12.71 9.81 7.83
C ALA A 109 -11.79 10.32 6.71
N LEU A 110 -11.11 9.42 6.01
CA LEU A 110 -10.31 9.73 4.81
C LEU A 110 -11.15 9.82 3.52
N GLY A 111 -12.47 9.73 3.60
CA GLY A 111 -13.38 9.89 2.47
C GLY A 111 -13.74 8.59 1.73
N ALA A 112 -13.28 7.42 2.20
CA ALA A 112 -13.65 6.16 1.56
C ALA A 112 -15.10 5.75 1.87
N THR A 113 -15.81 5.26 0.85
CA THR A 113 -17.06 4.51 1.03
C THR A 113 -16.70 3.09 1.47
N VAL A 114 -17.17 2.68 2.65
CA VAL A 114 -16.88 1.35 3.20
C VAL A 114 -18.12 0.49 3.15
N LEU A 115 -18.07 -0.59 2.37
CA LEU A 115 -19.10 -1.62 2.24
C LEU A 115 -18.70 -2.83 3.09
N LEU A 116 -19.53 -3.18 4.05
CA LEU A 116 -19.31 -4.36 4.89
C LEU A 116 -19.86 -5.60 4.22
N THR A 117 -19.10 -6.69 4.31
CA THR A 117 -19.51 -8.01 3.82
C THR A 117 -19.25 -9.08 4.86
N ARG A 118 -19.84 -10.26 4.66
CA ARG A 118 -19.71 -11.39 5.58
C ARG A 118 -18.28 -11.87 5.69
N SER A 119 -17.83 -12.14 6.92
CA SER A 119 -16.51 -12.70 7.23
C SER A 119 -16.53 -14.22 7.45
N ASP A 120 -17.72 -14.83 7.49
CA ASP A 120 -17.93 -16.28 7.71
C ASP A 120 -18.03 -17.10 6.41
N VAL A 121 -17.61 -16.50 5.29
CA VAL A 121 -17.60 -17.14 3.96
C VAL A 121 -16.19 -17.20 3.37
N ASN A 122 -15.98 -18.19 2.51
CA ASN A 122 -14.70 -18.44 1.86
C ASN A 122 -14.69 -17.98 0.39
N LYS A 123 -13.50 -17.96 -0.23
CA LYS A 123 -13.29 -17.66 -1.63
C LYS A 123 -14.22 -18.50 -2.52
N GLY A 124 -14.84 -17.87 -3.51
CA GLY A 124 -15.85 -18.45 -4.38
C GLY A 124 -17.30 -18.19 -3.94
N HIS A 125 -17.52 -17.70 -2.72
CA HIS A 125 -18.84 -17.26 -2.30
C HIS A 125 -19.10 -15.81 -2.72
N PRO A 126 -20.30 -15.44 -3.24
CA PRO A 126 -20.57 -14.07 -3.72
C PRO A 126 -20.36 -12.96 -2.69
N ALA A 127 -20.44 -13.27 -1.40
CA ALA A 127 -20.16 -12.32 -0.32
C ALA A 127 -18.71 -12.40 0.20
N TYR A 128 -17.84 -13.22 -0.38
CA TYR A 128 -16.43 -13.17 -0.03
C TYR A 128 -15.85 -11.82 -0.49
N TYR A 129 -15.13 -11.15 0.40
CA TYR A 129 -14.79 -9.73 0.22
C TYR A 129 -14.05 -9.41 -1.09
N GLN A 130 -13.14 -10.28 -1.56
CA GLN A 130 -12.42 -10.10 -2.83
C GLN A 130 -13.34 -10.35 -4.04
N ASP A 131 -14.15 -11.42 -3.99
CA ASP A 131 -15.08 -11.76 -5.08
C ASP A 131 -16.17 -10.68 -5.21
N TYR A 132 -16.61 -10.13 -4.07
CA TYR A 132 -17.57 -9.03 -4.06
C TYR A 132 -16.95 -7.75 -4.63
N ALA A 133 -15.73 -7.38 -4.23
CA ALA A 133 -15.07 -6.18 -4.74
C ALA A 133 -14.83 -6.25 -6.26
N ARG A 134 -14.39 -7.40 -6.77
CA ARG A 134 -14.21 -7.62 -8.20
C ARG A 134 -15.52 -7.47 -8.95
N ARG A 135 -16.56 -8.18 -8.54
CA ARG A 135 -17.90 -8.05 -9.16
C ARG A 135 -18.42 -6.62 -9.12
N LEU A 136 -18.28 -5.93 -7.99
CA LEU A 136 -18.70 -4.53 -7.86
C LEU A 136 -17.97 -3.62 -8.86
N ALA A 137 -16.68 -3.88 -9.11
CA ALA A 137 -15.92 -3.12 -10.10
C ALA A 137 -16.41 -3.42 -11.52
N ASP A 138 -16.70 -4.68 -11.83
CA ASP A 138 -17.22 -5.09 -13.15
C ASP A 138 -18.59 -4.48 -13.42
N GLU A 139 -19.43 -4.33 -12.37
CA GLU A 139 -20.80 -3.76 -12.44
C GLU A 139 -20.82 -2.22 -12.37
N THR A 140 -19.69 -1.58 -12.00
CA THR A 140 -19.62 -0.12 -11.83
C THR A 140 -18.93 0.53 -13.04
N PRO A 141 -19.64 1.27 -13.89
CA PRO A 141 -19.05 1.91 -15.07
C PRO A 141 -17.87 2.84 -14.70
N GLY A 142 -16.73 2.64 -15.36
CA GLY A 142 -15.52 3.43 -15.14
C GLY A 142 -14.82 3.19 -13.79
N ALA A 143 -15.18 2.14 -13.07
CA ALA A 143 -14.45 1.72 -11.88
C ALA A 143 -13.21 0.88 -12.25
N PHE A 144 -12.19 1.00 -11.41
CA PHE A 144 -10.95 0.22 -11.50
C PHE A 144 -10.76 -0.60 -10.21
N TYR A 145 -10.66 -1.93 -10.36
CA TYR A 145 -10.30 -2.83 -9.28
C TYR A 145 -8.79 -2.87 -9.12
N ILE A 146 -8.29 -2.47 -7.97
CA ILE A 146 -6.84 -2.39 -7.69
C ILE A 146 -6.19 -3.77 -7.70
N ASP A 147 -6.82 -4.77 -7.06
CA ASP A 147 -6.34 -6.16 -6.96
C ASP A 147 -4.88 -6.27 -6.48
N GLN A 148 -4.60 -5.79 -5.28
CA GLN A 148 -3.24 -5.72 -4.73
C GLN A 148 -2.45 -7.03 -4.79
N PHE A 149 -3.13 -8.17 -4.82
CA PHE A 149 -2.50 -9.49 -4.83
C PHE A 149 -2.01 -9.93 -6.22
N ASN A 150 -2.58 -9.36 -7.30
CA ASN A 150 -2.24 -9.69 -8.68
C ASN A 150 -1.78 -8.46 -9.48
N ASN A 151 -1.55 -7.33 -8.84
CA ASN A 151 -1.16 -6.08 -9.48
C ASN A 151 0.36 -5.93 -9.49
N ASP A 152 0.97 -5.97 -10.66
CA ASP A 152 2.42 -5.86 -10.85
C ASP A 152 3.01 -4.53 -10.34
N ALA A 153 2.18 -3.49 -10.23
CA ALA A 153 2.60 -2.22 -9.64
C ALA A 153 2.86 -2.31 -8.12
N ASN A 154 2.39 -3.36 -7.45
CA ASN A 154 2.71 -3.63 -6.05
C ASN A 154 4.21 -3.98 -5.88
N PRO A 155 4.77 -5.04 -6.48
CA PRO A 155 6.21 -5.29 -6.39
C PRO A 155 7.04 -4.17 -7.05
N LEU A 156 6.54 -3.54 -8.11
CA LEU A 156 7.21 -2.42 -8.77
C LEU A 156 7.47 -1.25 -7.80
N ALA A 157 6.53 -0.93 -6.89
CA ALA A 157 6.72 0.10 -5.87
C ALA A 157 8.00 -0.12 -5.06
N HIS A 158 8.29 -1.37 -4.73
CA HIS A 158 9.47 -1.71 -3.92
C HIS A 158 10.74 -1.80 -4.75
N ALA A 159 10.68 -2.32 -5.97
CA ALA A 159 11.81 -2.35 -6.88
C ALA A 159 12.29 -0.94 -7.25
N THR A 160 11.37 0.03 -7.39
CA THR A 160 11.71 1.39 -7.83
C THR A 160 11.92 2.39 -6.70
N SER A 161 11.55 2.07 -5.47
CA SER A 161 11.73 2.99 -4.33
C SER A 161 12.40 2.35 -3.12
N THR A 162 11.80 1.33 -2.51
CA THR A 162 12.30 0.75 -1.25
C THR A 162 13.70 0.14 -1.40
N ALA A 163 13.93 -0.62 -2.47
CA ALA A 163 15.23 -1.26 -2.71
C ALA A 163 16.34 -0.23 -3.01
N PRO A 164 16.15 0.75 -3.92
CA PRO A 164 17.15 1.81 -4.13
C PRO A 164 17.46 2.60 -2.88
N GLU A 165 16.42 2.93 -2.05
CA GLU A 165 16.64 3.64 -0.80
C GLU A 165 17.51 2.84 0.18
N LEU A 166 17.24 1.54 0.36
CA LEU A 166 18.04 0.67 1.21
C LEU A 166 19.49 0.60 0.72
N TYR A 167 19.68 0.39 -0.58
CA TYR A 167 21.00 0.31 -1.19
C TYR A 167 21.81 1.60 -0.99
N GLN A 168 21.18 2.76 -1.19
CA GLN A 168 21.82 4.06 -0.98
C GLN A 168 22.13 4.34 0.49
N GLN A 169 21.22 4.02 1.39
CA GLN A 169 21.38 4.27 2.83
C GLN A 169 22.44 3.41 3.50
N LEU A 170 22.72 2.23 2.94
CA LEU A 170 23.72 1.28 3.41
C LEU A 170 24.95 1.18 2.49
N GLU A 171 25.05 2.05 1.46
CA GLU A 171 26.14 2.09 0.50
C GLU A 171 26.39 0.72 -0.19
N GLY A 172 25.30 -0.06 -0.31
CA GLY A 172 25.35 -1.41 -0.88
C GLY A 172 25.81 -2.51 0.09
N ASP A 173 26.18 -2.18 1.31
CA ASP A 173 26.61 -3.15 2.33
C ASP A 173 25.42 -3.80 3.02
N ILE A 174 24.82 -4.81 2.35
CA ILE A 174 23.62 -5.52 2.79
C ILE A 174 23.82 -7.02 2.63
N ASP A 175 23.96 -7.75 3.74
CA ASP A 175 24.07 -9.22 3.71
C ASP A 175 22.71 -9.90 3.68
N ALA A 176 21.70 -9.32 4.35
CA ALA A 176 20.37 -9.90 4.46
C ALA A 176 19.30 -8.85 4.67
N ILE A 177 18.09 -9.11 4.12
CA ILE A 177 16.90 -8.30 4.33
C ILE A 177 15.79 -9.20 4.86
N VAL A 178 15.16 -8.78 5.97
CA VAL A 178 14.05 -9.50 6.60
C VAL A 178 12.77 -8.71 6.40
N VAL A 179 11.77 -9.31 5.80
CA VAL A 179 10.48 -8.68 5.50
C VAL A 179 9.30 -9.55 5.92
N GLY A 180 8.19 -8.91 6.33
CA GLY A 180 6.91 -9.60 6.49
C GLY A 180 6.26 -9.86 5.13
N VAL A 181 5.74 -11.07 4.92
CA VAL A 181 5.08 -11.46 3.68
C VAL A 181 3.57 -11.48 3.85
N GLY A 182 2.87 -10.58 3.15
CA GLY A 182 1.42 -10.55 3.02
C GLY A 182 1.00 -10.76 1.57
N SER A 183 0.99 -9.68 0.77
CA SER A 183 0.73 -9.78 -0.69
C SER A 183 1.93 -10.28 -1.51
N GLY A 184 3.10 -10.43 -0.90
CA GLY A 184 4.33 -10.81 -1.59
C GLY A 184 5.04 -9.63 -2.30
N GLY A 185 4.40 -8.48 -2.44
CA GLY A 185 4.93 -7.36 -3.22
C GLY A 185 6.29 -6.85 -2.73
N THR A 186 6.46 -6.68 -1.41
CA THR A 186 7.75 -6.22 -0.85
C THR A 186 8.88 -7.20 -1.15
N LEU A 187 8.64 -8.48 -0.87
CA LEU A 187 9.65 -9.52 -1.13
C LEU A 187 9.99 -9.60 -2.62
N GLY A 188 8.96 -9.66 -3.49
CA GLY A 188 9.17 -9.75 -4.94
C GLY A 188 9.87 -8.53 -5.52
N GLY A 189 9.54 -7.32 -5.05
CA GLY A 189 10.19 -6.10 -5.51
C GLY A 189 11.65 -5.97 -5.06
N LEU A 190 11.96 -6.37 -3.82
CA LEU A 190 13.34 -6.42 -3.31
C LEU A 190 14.16 -7.47 -4.07
N GLN A 191 13.61 -8.69 -4.24
CA GLN A 191 14.26 -9.77 -5.00
C GLN A 191 14.57 -9.38 -6.46
N ALA A 192 13.71 -8.59 -7.08
CA ALA A 192 13.92 -8.15 -8.45
C ALA A 192 15.03 -7.09 -8.58
N TRP A 193 15.37 -6.40 -7.50
CA TRP A 193 16.39 -5.38 -7.44
C TRP A 193 17.76 -5.96 -7.05
N PHE A 194 17.82 -6.73 -5.95
CA PHE A 194 19.03 -7.35 -5.43
C PHE A 194 19.32 -8.70 -6.10
#